data_4c9f598370f09896a46d2b12d8934e75
#
_entry.id   4c9f598370f09896a46d2b12d8934e75
#
_cell.length_a   1.000
_cell.length_b   1.000
_cell.length_c   1.000
_cell.angle_alpha   90.00
_cell.angle_beta   90.00
_cell.angle_gamma   90.00
#
_symmetry.space_group_name_H-M   'P 1'
#
loop_
_entity.id
_entity.type
_entity.pdbx_description
1 polymer ?
#
loop_
_entity_poly.entity_id
_entity_poly.type
_entity_poly.pdbx_seq_one_letter_code
_entity_poly.pdbx_strand_id
1 'polypeptide(L)'
;MASLAAGRYIRLMNLARLACTFFFIVSCVVAQAQQAPLAQDRVSARLRELYPAHADAHKEIADALQAAAKDHKRVLLVFGADWCFDCFALDYRFHQPNIEPLVDRNYHVVHVDIGQGDKNLDIAKKYETPVEGIPVVAVLSSSGKLLYSQKAHEFSTARSLDPQVIVDFLKTWKPSA
;
A
#
# COMPACT_ATOMS: atom_id res chain seq x y z
N MET A 1 -44.11 -49.52 -42.55
CA MET A 1 -43.41 -48.22 -42.80
C MET A 1 -43.24 -47.33 -41.54
N ALA A 2 -43.42 -47.87 -40.35
CA ALA A 2 -43.34 -47.04 -39.09
C ALA A 2 -41.99 -47.13 -38.34
N SER A 3 -41.06 -48.03 -38.78
CA SER A 3 -39.81 -48.27 -38.01
C SER A 3 -38.64 -47.28 -38.30
N LEU A 4 -38.67 -46.58 -39.44
CA LEU A 4 -37.58 -45.71 -39.88
C LEU A 4 -37.69 -44.28 -39.28
N ALA A 5 -38.85 -43.83 -38.84
CA ALA A 5 -39.06 -42.53 -38.27
C ALA A 5 -38.57 -42.40 -36.81
N ALA A 6 -38.67 -43.46 -36.01
CA ALA A 6 -38.25 -43.50 -34.63
C ALA A 6 -36.72 -43.36 -34.44
N GLY A 7 -35.95 -44.00 -35.35
CA GLY A 7 -34.48 -43.97 -35.27
C GLY A 7 -33.85 -42.58 -35.56
N ARG A 8 -34.50 -41.79 -36.40
CA ARG A 8 -34.03 -40.41 -36.73
C ARG A 8 -34.32 -39.44 -35.61
N TYR A 9 -35.43 -39.61 -34.87
CA TYR A 9 -35.80 -38.73 -33.76
C TYR A 9 -34.86 -38.92 -32.54
N ILE A 10 -34.49 -40.18 -32.26
CA ILE A 10 -33.56 -40.47 -31.14
C ILE A 10 -32.14 -39.95 -31.43
N ARG A 11 -31.70 -39.99 -32.68
CA ARG A 11 -30.39 -39.44 -33.08
C ARG A 11 -30.34 -37.91 -32.96
N LEU A 12 -31.40 -37.19 -33.31
CA LEU A 12 -31.51 -35.74 -33.18
C LEU A 12 -31.56 -35.27 -31.71
N MET A 13 -32.25 -36.01 -30.85
CA MET A 13 -32.30 -35.75 -29.43
C MET A 13 -30.95 -35.95 -28.73
N ASN A 14 -30.15 -36.92 -29.14
CA ASN A 14 -28.83 -37.14 -28.56
C ASN A 14 -27.79 -36.09 -29.01
N LEU A 15 -27.88 -35.60 -30.25
CA LEU A 15 -27.06 -34.51 -30.74
C LEU A 15 -27.36 -33.19 -30.01
N ALA A 16 -28.63 -32.91 -29.74
CA ALA A 16 -29.03 -31.72 -28.99
C ALA A 16 -28.57 -31.76 -27.52
N ARG A 17 -28.58 -32.94 -26.90
CA ARG A 17 -28.09 -33.12 -25.51
C ARG A 17 -26.55 -32.99 -25.41
N LEU A 18 -25.81 -33.50 -26.38
CA LEU A 18 -24.36 -33.33 -26.45
C LEU A 18 -23.95 -31.86 -26.69
N ALA A 19 -24.67 -31.14 -27.53
CA ALA A 19 -24.41 -29.71 -27.76
C ALA A 19 -24.67 -28.85 -26.51
N CYS A 20 -25.76 -29.13 -25.75
CA CYS A 20 -26.05 -28.41 -24.51
C CYS A 20 -25.01 -28.67 -23.42
N THR A 21 -24.54 -29.90 -23.25
CA THR A 21 -23.50 -30.24 -22.26
C THR A 21 -22.16 -29.62 -22.60
N PHE A 22 -21.79 -29.54 -23.88
CA PHE A 22 -20.55 -28.90 -24.32
C PHE A 22 -20.60 -27.37 -24.11
N PHE A 23 -21.75 -26.74 -24.34
CA PHE A 23 -21.92 -25.31 -24.14
C PHE A 23 -21.86 -24.92 -22.64
N PHE A 24 -22.39 -25.77 -21.74
CA PHE A 24 -22.30 -25.54 -20.29
C PHE A 24 -20.89 -25.69 -19.72
N ILE A 25 -20.10 -26.66 -20.25
CA ILE A 25 -18.72 -26.87 -19.80
C ILE A 25 -17.81 -25.73 -20.26
N VAL A 26 -17.98 -25.21 -21.47
CA VAL A 26 -17.20 -24.09 -22.00
C VAL A 26 -17.54 -22.80 -21.27
N SER A 27 -18.80 -22.57 -20.88
CA SER A 27 -19.20 -21.38 -20.08
C SER A 27 -18.64 -21.40 -18.66
N CYS A 28 -18.47 -22.56 -18.02
CA CYS A 28 -17.87 -22.65 -16.70
C CYS A 28 -16.35 -22.36 -16.68
N VAL A 29 -15.64 -22.68 -17.76
CA VAL A 29 -14.18 -22.48 -17.83
C VAL A 29 -13.80 -21.00 -18.04
N VAL A 30 -14.66 -20.22 -18.70
CA VAL A 30 -14.39 -18.79 -18.96
C VAL A 30 -14.67 -17.92 -17.73
N ALA A 31 -15.48 -18.37 -16.78
CA ALA A 31 -15.82 -17.59 -15.57
C ALA A 31 -14.71 -17.57 -14.49
N GLN A 32 -13.65 -18.36 -14.65
CA GLN A 32 -12.54 -18.43 -13.66
C GLN A 32 -11.38 -17.47 -13.94
N ALA A 33 -11.40 -16.71 -15.03
CA ALA A 33 -10.28 -15.86 -15.46
C ALA A 33 -10.28 -14.44 -14.88
N GLN A 34 -11.20 -14.09 -13.96
CA GLN A 34 -11.30 -12.75 -13.37
C GLN A 34 -11.30 -12.77 -11.84
N GLN A 35 -10.43 -13.58 -11.26
CA GLN A 35 -10.13 -13.41 -9.83
C GLN A 35 -9.25 -12.17 -9.69
N ALA A 36 -9.79 -11.13 -9.01
CA ALA A 36 -8.98 -9.98 -8.62
C ALA A 36 -7.75 -10.46 -7.84
N PRO A 37 -6.58 -9.83 -8.02
CA PRO A 37 -5.37 -10.22 -7.31
C PRO A 37 -5.66 -10.37 -5.82
N LEU A 38 -5.27 -11.50 -5.24
CA LEU A 38 -5.46 -11.78 -3.84
C LEU A 38 -4.85 -10.62 -3.02
N ALA A 39 -5.44 -10.31 -1.86
CA ALA A 39 -4.94 -9.25 -0.99
C ALA A 39 -3.42 -9.38 -0.74
N GLN A 40 -2.93 -10.59 -0.73
CA GLN A 40 -1.52 -10.95 -0.57
C GLN A 40 -0.63 -10.47 -1.71
N ASP A 41 -1.11 -10.52 -2.97
CA ASP A 41 -0.36 -10.03 -4.13
C ASP A 41 -0.27 -8.50 -4.13
N ARG A 42 -1.30 -7.82 -3.65
CA ARG A 42 -1.30 -6.35 -3.50
C ARG A 42 -0.30 -5.91 -2.42
N VAL A 43 -0.25 -6.62 -1.29
CA VAL A 43 0.73 -6.37 -0.22
C VAL A 43 2.15 -6.59 -0.73
N SER A 44 2.39 -7.71 -1.44
CA SER A 44 3.72 -8.03 -1.99
C SER A 44 4.18 -7.04 -3.07
N ALA A 45 3.27 -6.55 -3.91
CA ALA A 45 3.57 -5.52 -4.91
C ALA A 45 3.91 -4.19 -4.24
N ARG A 46 3.11 -3.78 -3.24
CA ARG A 46 3.33 -2.56 -2.47
C ARG A 46 4.66 -2.56 -1.71
N LEU A 47 5.01 -3.67 -1.09
CA LEU A 47 6.28 -3.78 -0.35
C LEU A 47 7.50 -3.64 -1.28
N ARG A 48 7.41 -4.08 -2.54
CA ARG A 48 8.49 -3.91 -3.52
C ARG A 48 8.63 -2.49 -4.05
N GLU A 49 7.58 -1.66 -3.89
CA GLU A 49 7.53 -0.28 -4.39
C GLU A 49 7.64 0.78 -3.29
N LEU A 50 7.85 0.34 -2.03
CA LEU A 50 7.87 1.28 -0.90
C LEU A 50 9.00 2.31 -1.00
N TYR A 51 10.18 1.89 -1.48
CA TYR A 51 11.33 2.74 -1.73
C TYR A 51 11.85 2.53 -3.17
N PRO A 52 11.14 3.05 -4.19
CA PRO A 52 11.54 2.83 -5.58
C PRO A 52 12.86 3.52 -5.88
N ALA A 53 13.76 2.80 -6.55
CA ALA A 53 15.11 3.30 -6.84
C ALA A 53 15.13 4.62 -7.65
N HIS A 54 14.04 4.93 -8.35
CA HIS A 54 13.89 6.11 -9.21
C HIS A 54 12.97 7.19 -8.63
N ALA A 55 12.51 7.04 -7.38
CA ALA A 55 11.68 8.04 -6.72
C ALA A 55 12.46 9.35 -6.55
N ASP A 56 11.82 10.45 -6.88
CA ASP A 56 12.31 11.80 -6.58
C ASP A 56 11.67 12.28 -5.27
N ALA A 57 12.37 12.04 -4.16
CA ALA A 57 11.87 12.38 -2.83
C ALA A 57 11.62 13.90 -2.67
N HIS A 58 12.39 14.76 -3.35
CA HIS A 58 12.14 16.20 -3.31
C HIS A 58 10.81 16.56 -3.97
N LYS A 59 10.54 15.96 -5.13
CA LYS A 59 9.28 16.15 -5.85
C LYS A 59 8.12 15.58 -5.04
N GLU A 60 8.23 14.38 -4.51
CA GLU A 60 7.17 13.75 -3.70
C GLU A 60 6.83 14.56 -2.45
N ILE A 61 7.83 15.13 -1.77
CA ILE A 61 7.61 16.03 -0.63
C ILE A 61 6.91 17.32 -1.10
N ALA A 62 7.32 17.89 -2.24
CA ALA A 62 6.68 19.10 -2.76
C ALA A 62 5.22 18.84 -3.15
N ASP A 63 4.92 17.73 -3.80
CA ASP A 63 3.56 17.31 -4.16
C ASP A 63 2.70 17.06 -2.90
N ALA A 64 3.24 16.39 -1.89
CA ALA A 64 2.56 16.14 -0.62
C ALA A 64 2.27 17.45 0.14
N LEU A 65 3.20 18.40 0.15
CA LEU A 65 2.98 19.73 0.75
C LEU A 65 1.91 20.52 -0.02
N GLN A 66 1.90 20.43 -1.35
CA GLN A 66 0.86 21.07 -2.15
C GLN A 66 -0.53 20.47 -1.88
N ALA A 67 -0.62 19.16 -1.68
CA ALA A 67 -1.86 18.48 -1.29
C ALA A 67 -2.27 18.88 0.13
N ALA A 68 -1.33 18.84 1.07
CA ALA A 68 -1.55 19.21 2.47
C ALA A 68 -2.02 20.67 2.65
N ALA A 69 -1.55 21.58 1.80
CA ALA A 69 -2.03 22.97 1.79
C ALA A 69 -3.50 23.10 1.38
N LYS A 70 -4.02 22.15 0.58
CA LYS A 70 -5.43 22.16 0.10
C LYS A 70 -6.38 21.49 1.09
N ASP A 71 -5.96 20.38 1.70
CA ASP A 71 -6.82 19.57 2.58
C ASP A 71 -6.47 19.69 4.08
N HIS A 72 -5.53 20.57 4.42
CA HIS A 72 -5.10 20.90 5.78
C HIS A 72 -4.48 19.72 6.56
N LYS A 73 -4.07 18.65 5.89
CA LYS A 73 -3.36 17.55 6.51
C LYS A 73 -1.91 17.89 6.84
N ARG A 74 -1.25 16.99 7.53
CA ARG A 74 0.20 17.01 7.77
C ARG A 74 0.93 16.23 6.70
N VAL A 75 2.23 16.46 6.55
CA VAL A 75 3.10 15.55 5.79
C VAL A 75 3.92 14.73 6.78
N LEU A 76 3.85 13.41 6.65
CA LEU A 76 4.61 12.45 7.43
C LEU A 76 5.73 11.89 6.56
N LEU A 77 6.97 12.31 6.82
CA LEU A 77 8.14 11.75 6.17
C LEU A 77 8.58 10.48 6.89
N VAL A 78 8.81 9.42 6.14
CA VAL A 78 9.31 8.14 6.66
C VAL A 78 10.63 7.83 5.93
N PHE A 79 11.74 8.06 6.61
CA PHE A 79 13.06 7.75 6.09
C PHE A 79 13.33 6.26 6.28
N GLY A 80 13.71 5.58 5.21
CA GLY A 80 13.93 4.15 5.22
C GLY A 80 14.65 3.67 3.98
N ALA A 81 14.65 2.36 3.73
CA ALA A 81 15.26 1.75 2.57
C ALA A 81 14.61 0.39 2.25
N ASP A 82 14.80 -0.11 1.04
CA ASP A 82 14.25 -1.37 0.54
C ASP A 82 14.77 -2.63 1.26
N TRP A 83 15.92 -2.56 1.92
CA TRP A 83 16.47 -3.63 2.74
C TRP A 83 16.00 -3.62 4.20
N CYS A 84 15.27 -2.57 4.62
CA CYS A 84 14.89 -2.33 6.01
C CYS A 84 13.57 -3.03 6.38
N PHE A 85 13.62 -4.17 7.02
CA PHE A 85 12.42 -4.93 7.44
C PHE A 85 11.52 -4.16 8.42
N ASP A 86 12.08 -3.32 9.30
CA ASP A 86 11.28 -2.49 10.22
C ASP A 86 10.57 -1.35 9.48
N CYS A 87 11.13 -0.86 8.38
CA CYS A 87 10.48 0.13 7.52
C CYS A 87 9.21 -0.43 6.85
N PHE A 88 9.30 -1.66 6.32
CA PHE A 88 8.14 -2.38 5.80
C PHE A 88 7.12 -2.70 6.89
N ALA A 89 7.58 -3.04 8.10
CA ALA A 89 6.68 -3.29 9.21
C ALA A 89 5.93 -2.04 9.64
N LEU A 90 6.58 -0.87 9.66
CA LEU A 90 5.92 0.40 9.97
C LEU A 90 4.86 0.75 8.92
N ASP A 91 5.18 0.63 7.63
CA ASP A 91 4.21 0.83 6.56
C ASP A 91 3.03 -0.14 6.68
N TYR A 92 3.29 -1.42 6.90
CA TYR A 92 2.24 -2.41 7.14
C TYR A 92 1.32 -2.03 8.31
N ARG A 93 1.88 -1.47 9.40
CA ARG A 93 1.10 -0.98 10.55
C ARG A 93 0.21 0.19 10.17
N PHE A 94 0.68 1.12 9.35
CA PHE A 94 -0.13 2.25 8.88
C PHE A 94 -1.39 1.81 8.13
N HIS A 95 -1.39 0.62 7.52
CA HIS A 95 -2.51 0.04 6.76
C HIS A 95 -3.36 -0.95 7.59
N GLN A 96 -3.15 -1.04 8.90
CA GLN A 96 -4.02 -1.82 9.77
C GLN A 96 -5.38 -1.12 9.93
N PRO A 97 -6.51 -1.88 10.00
CA PRO A 97 -7.86 -1.30 10.04
C PRO A 97 -8.10 -0.27 11.16
N ASN A 98 -7.38 -0.40 12.27
CA ASN A 98 -7.46 0.51 13.42
C ASN A 98 -6.53 1.74 13.30
N ILE A 99 -5.58 1.75 12.37
CA ILE A 99 -4.58 2.82 12.20
C ILE A 99 -4.80 3.58 10.88
N GLU A 100 -5.08 2.87 9.80
CA GLU A 100 -5.28 3.42 8.45
C GLU A 100 -6.22 4.65 8.42
N PRO A 101 -7.40 4.65 9.09
CA PRO A 101 -8.27 5.82 9.12
C PRO A 101 -7.65 7.06 9.81
N LEU A 102 -6.68 6.87 10.70
CA LEU A 102 -5.94 7.99 11.31
C LEU A 102 -4.92 8.56 10.33
N VAL A 103 -4.21 7.69 9.61
CA VAL A 103 -3.26 8.11 8.58
C VAL A 103 -4.00 8.84 7.47
N ASP A 104 -5.00 8.22 6.87
CA ASP A 104 -5.72 8.75 5.71
C ASP A 104 -6.38 10.10 5.96
N ARG A 105 -6.92 10.30 7.15
CA ARG A 105 -7.58 11.58 7.48
C ARG A 105 -6.63 12.71 7.79
N ASN A 106 -5.42 12.42 8.26
CA ASN A 106 -4.58 13.44 8.88
C ASN A 106 -3.23 13.63 8.19
N TYR A 107 -2.80 12.70 7.33
CA TYR A 107 -1.43 12.71 6.79
C TYR A 107 -1.37 12.42 5.31
N HIS A 108 -0.41 13.06 4.63
CA HIS A 108 0.20 12.59 3.40
C HIS A 108 1.53 11.95 3.78
N VAL A 109 1.64 10.64 3.57
CA VAL A 109 2.87 9.89 3.87
C VAL A 109 3.80 9.92 2.67
N VAL A 110 5.06 10.28 2.90
CA VAL A 110 6.13 10.25 1.89
C VAL A 110 7.26 9.36 2.41
N HIS A 111 7.58 8.32 1.65
CA HIS A 111 8.70 7.45 1.93
C HIS A 111 9.98 8.02 1.29
N VAL A 112 10.99 8.29 2.10
CA VAL A 112 12.26 8.87 1.65
C VAL A 112 13.34 7.78 1.68
N ASP A 113 13.77 7.31 0.50
CA ASP A 113 14.83 6.33 0.38
C ASP A 113 16.18 6.92 0.78
N ILE A 114 16.81 6.38 1.81
CA ILE A 114 18.15 6.77 2.23
C ILE A 114 19.24 5.83 1.68
N GLY A 115 18.91 4.85 0.84
CA GLY A 115 19.85 3.87 0.31
C GLY A 115 20.57 3.10 1.40
N GLN A 116 21.88 3.11 1.36
CA GLN A 116 22.76 2.57 2.41
C GLN A 116 23.25 3.68 3.39
N GLY A 117 22.47 4.75 3.55
CA GLY A 117 22.86 5.94 4.28
C GLY A 117 23.59 6.96 3.38
N ASP A 118 23.35 6.92 2.09
CA ASP A 118 24.04 7.71 1.06
C ASP A 118 23.09 8.50 0.13
N LYS A 119 21.77 8.33 0.28
CA LYS A 119 20.77 9.05 -0.53
C LYS A 119 19.94 10.01 0.33
N ASN A 120 19.48 11.11 -0.28
CA ASN A 120 18.54 12.08 0.31
C ASN A 120 18.94 12.61 1.69
N LEU A 121 20.25 12.62 2.01
CA LEU A 121 20.77 13.09 3.29
C LEU A 121 20.59 14.61 3.48
N ASP A 122 20.49 15.35 2.40
CA ASP A 122 20.16 16.77 2.40
C ASP A 122 18.73 17.01 2.88
N ILE A 123 17.76 16.12 2.56
CA ILE A 123 16.39 16.14 3.09
C ILE A 123 16.42 15.85 4.59
N ALA A 124 17.14 14.80 5.00
CA ALA A 124 17.29 14.45 6.40
C ALA A 124 17.90 15.62 7.21
N LYS A 125 18.96 16.25 6.68
CA LYS A 125 19.56 17.44 7.28
C LYS A 125 18.60 18.62 7.35
N LYS A 126 17.86 18.89 6.26
CA LYS A 126 16.89 19.99 6.19
C LYS A 126 15.83 19.90 7.30
N TYR A 127 15.38 18.69 7.59
CA TYR A 127 14.36 18.43 8.60
C TYR A 127 14.95 17.93 9.93
N GLU A 128 16.25 18.13 10.13
CA GLU A 128 16.96 17.80 11.39
C GLU A 128 16.70 16.37 11.86
N THR A 129 16.55 15.43 10.91
CA THR A 129 16.19 14.04 11.18
C THR A 129 17.42 13.15 11.06
N PRO A 130 17.97 12.64 12.19
CA PRO A 130 19.08 11.69 12.13
C PRO A 130 18.60 10.37 11.54
N VAL A 131 19.34 9.82 10.57
CA VAL A 131 18.92 8.61 9.84
C VAL A 131 19.65 7.35 10.30
N GLU A 132 20.33 7.42 11.44
CA GLU A 132 20.87 6.24 12.12
C GLU A 132 19.72 5.44 12.76
N GLY A 133 19.56 4.17 12.38
CA GLY A 133 18.53 3.28 12.95
C GLY A 133 17.13 3.52 12.38
N ILE A 134 17.00 3.34 11.08
CA ILE A 134 15.72 3.44 10.36
C ILE A 134 14.72 2.31 10.73
N PRO A 135 13.40 2.56 10.58
CA PRO A 135 12.76 3.78 10.08
C PRO A 135 12.84 4.96 11.05
N VAL A 136 12.97 6.15 10.49
CA VAL A 136 12.93 7.41 11.22
C VAL A 136 11.83 8.29 10.63
N VAL A 137 11.08 9.00 11.47
CA VAL A 137 9.95 9.81 11.02
C VAL A 137 10.11 11.29 11.35
N ALA A 138 9.58 12.13 10.48
CA ALA A 138 9.39 13.55 10.74
C ALA A 138 7.98 13.98 10.32
N VAL A 139 7.40 14.92 11.06
CA VAL A 139 6.09 15.50 10.77
C VAL A 139 6.23 16.96 10.38
N LEU A 140 5.66 17.31 9.23
CA LEU A 140 5.61 18.67 8.75
C LEU A 140 4.19 19.23 8.82
N SER A 141 4.07 20.53 9.05
CA SER A 141 2.81 21.23 8.81
C SER A 141 2.44 21.26 7.33
N SER A 142 1.22 21.65 7.01
CA SER A 142 0.79 21.91 5.63
C SER A 142 1.60 23.00 4.90
N SER A 143 2.33 23.83 5.64
CA SER A 143 3.25 24.85 5.10
C SER A 143 4.71 24.39 5.02
N GLY A 144 5.01 23.12 5.33
CA GLY A 144 6.37 22.56 5.29
C GLY A 144 7.23 22.87 6.53
N LYS A 145 6.65 23.49 7.59
CA LYS A 145 7.37 23.72 8.84
C LYS A 145 7.54 22.39 9.58
N LEU A 146 8.75 22.10 10.05
CA LEU A 146 9.02 20.96 10.91
C LEU A 146 8.27 21.10 12.24
N LEU A 147 7.50 20.08 12.61
CA LEU A 147 6.74 20.00 13.86
C LEU A 147 7.34 18.97 14.81
N TYR A 148 7.79 17.86 14.24
CA TYR A 148 8.43 16.77 14.96
C TYR A 148 9.51 16.15 14.10
N SER A 149 10.62 15.81 14.71
CA SER A 149 11.67 14.96 14.15
C SER A 149 12.07 13.95 15.22
N GLN A 150 12.02 12.68 14.86
CA GLN A 150 12.44 11.59 15.73
C GLN A 150 13.92 11.75 16.08
N LYS A 151 14.25 11.72 17.36
CA LYS A 151 15.64 11.87 17.87
C LYS A 151 16.16 10.59 18.53
N ALA A 152 15.29 9.76 19.02
CA ALA A 152 15.59 8.47 19.57
C ALA A 152 14.93 7.37 18.74
N HIS A 153 15.37 6.14 18.79
CA HIS A 153 15.00 5.05 17.89
C HIS A 153 13.56 4.51 18.10
N GLU A 154 12.56 5.40 18.28
CA GLU A 154 11.18 5.03 18.65
C GLU A 154 10.54 4.06 17.67
N PHE A 155 10.81 4.20 16.36
CA PHE A 155 10.23 3.34 15.33
C PHE A 155 11.21 2.34 14.72
N SER A 156 12.49 2.37 15.08
CA SER A 156 13.51 1.49 14.48
C SER A 156 13.36 0.01 14.83
N THR A 157 12.41 -0.32 15.73
CA THR A 157 12.01 -1.70 16.06
C THR A 157 10.53 -1.95 15.74
N ALA A 158 10.03 -1.40 14.63
CA ALA A 158 8.61 -1.40 14.28
C ALA A 158 7.98 -2.80 14.22
N ARG A 159 8.74 -3.86 13.94
CA ARG A 159 8.27 -5.25 13.94
C ARG A 159 7.75 -5.69 15.31
N SER A 160 8.38 -5.23 16.39
CA SER A 160 8.04 -5.58 17.77
C SER A 160 7.35 -4.46 18.55
N LEU A 161 7.14 -3.30 17.90
CA LEU A 161 6.52 -2.13 18.52
C LEU A 161 5.05 -2.41 18.84
N ASP A 162 4.59 -1.97 20.01
CA ASP A 162 3.16 -1.96 20.33
C ASP A 162 2.42 -1.04 19.35
N PRO A 163 1.37 -1.53 18.66
CA PRO A 163 0.56 -0.70 17.76
C PRO A 163 0.01 0.56 18.42
N GLN A 164 -0.21 0.55 19.74
CA GLN A 164 -0.72 1.72 20.48
C GLN A 164 0.26 2.90 20.44
N VAL A 165 1.57 2.65 20.42
CA VAL A 165 2.60 3.70 20.28
C VAL A 165 2.42 4.47 18.97
N ILE A 166 2.12 3.77 17.87
CA ILE A 166 1.87 4.38 16.56
C ILE A 166 0.57 5.20 16.60
N VAL A 167 -0.49 4.64 17.21
CA VAL A 167 -1.78 5.34 17.36
C VAL A 167 -1.61 6.63 18.16
N ASP A 168 -0.90 6.60 19.27
CA ASP A 168 -0.69 7.74 20.14
C ASP A 168 0.19 8.80 19.46
N PHE A 169 1.21 8.39 18.74
CA PHE A 169 2.02 9.28 17.91
C PHE A 169 1.17 10.01 16.86
N LEU A 170 0.38 9.26 16.07
CA LEU A 170 -0.47 9.84 15.04
C LEU A 170 -1.54 10.78 15.64
N LYS A 171 -2.11 10.46 16.79
CA LYS A 171 -3.07 11.34 17.48
C LYS A 171 -2.42 12.61 18.01
N THR A 172 -1.19 12.52 18.49
CA THR A 172 -0.43 13.66 19.02
C THR A 172 -0.09 14.67 17.93
N TRP A 173 0.31 14.20 16.77
CA TRP A 173 0.83 15.05 15.69
C TRP A 173 -0.17 15.32 14.55
N LYS A 174 -1.43 14.89 14.66
CA LYS A 174 -2.47 15.24 13.68
C LYS A 174 -2.75 16.76 13.67
N PRO A 175 -3.38 17.29 12.62
CA PRO A 175 -3.88 18.67 12.61
C PRO A 175 -4.79 18.95 13.81
N SER A 176 -4.71 20.16 14.35
CA SER A 176 -5.73 20.65 15.29
C SER A 176 -7.06 20.79 14.55
N ALA A 177 -8.15 20.42 15.21
CA ALA A 177 -9.50 20.64 14.68
C ALA A 177 -9.80 22.14 14.62
#